data_4dec01d708d45955c09312faa4745df2
#
_entry.id   4dec01d708d45955c09312faa4745df2
#
_cell.length_a   1.000
_cell.length_b   1.000
_cell.length_c   1.000
_cell.angle_alpha   90.00
_cell.angle_beta   90.00
_cell.angle_gamma   90.00
#
_symmetry.space_group_name_H-M   'P 1'
#
loop_
_entity.id
_entity.type
_entity.pdbx_description
1 polymer ?
#
loop_
_entity_poly.entity_id
_entity_poly.type
_entity_poly.pdbx_seq_one_letter_code
_entity_poly.pdbx_strand_id
1 'polypeptide(L)'
;MEQDFEERNRRYQSQVQEFCLMHDTLMSKVFEDKKCTELVLRIILDRDDLIVDHVNCQQDIKNLQGRSIRMDILAHDSKGTIHNVEFQNKNDGADPKRARYNSSLLDANITEAGDDYDQLQETYVIFITKNDILGKGLPIYHIDRMIKETGENFNDKSHIIYVNSSIQDETKLGKLMQDFWCKQSKEMNYDVLAERVSFFKEKKEGVNQMCEILDEVKEEGKNEGRLEGRKEGRLETLIELVGDGTLSILKAAEMANMSEEEFKKYL
;
A
#
# COMPACT_ATOMS: atom_id res chain seq x y z
N MET A 1 -2.53 23.99 27.21
CA MET A 1 -3.44 23.09 26.47
C MET A 1 -3.92 23.72 25.17
N GLU A 2 -4.58 24.88 25.18
CA GLU A 2 -5.14 25.50 23.95
C GLU A 2 -4.04 26.01 22.99
N GLN A 3 -2.99 26.64 23.51
CA GLN A 3 -1.81 27.07 22.74
C GLN A 3 -1.03 25.88 22.14
N ASP A 4 -0.92 24.79 22.89
CA ASP A 4 -0.24 23.57 22.47
C ASP A 4 -1.02 22.85 21.33
N PHE A 5 -2.36 22.92 21.39
CA PHE A 5 -3.24 22.42 20.35
C PHE A 5 -3.14 23.24 19.04
N GLU A 6 -3.12 24.56 19.15
CA GLU A 6 -2.98 25.44 17.98
C GLU A 6 -1.60 25.34 17.30
N GLU A 7 -0.53 25.20 18.08
CA GLU A 7 0.81 25.01 17.54
C GLU A 7 0.95 23.65 16.85
N ARG A 8 0.37 22.60 17.44
CA ARG A 8 0.29 21.26 16.83
C ARG A 8 -0.47 21.30 15.50
N ASN A 9 -1.63 21.93 15.47
CA ASN A 9 -2.43 22.02 14.24
C ASN A 9 -1.69 22.81 13.15
N ARG A 10 -1.01 23.89 13.48
CA ARG A 10 -0.17 24.64 12.52
C ARG A 10 0.96 23.78 11.95
N ARG A 11 1.60 22.97 12.80
CA ARG A 11 2.64 22.04 12.36
C ARG A 11 2.10 20.97 11.40
N TYR A 12 0.95 20.36 11.72
CA TYR A 12 0.32 19.37 10.84
C TYR A 12 -0.17 19.99 9.53
N GLN A 13 -0.75 21.18 9.56
CA GLN A 13 -1.09 21.90 8.34
C GLN A 13 0.12 22.11 7.44
N SER A 14 1.25 22.55 7.99
CA SER A 14 2.49 22.71 7.21
C SER A 14 2.97 21.37 6.64
N GLN A 15 2.86 20.28 7.41
CA GLN A 15 3.26 18.96 6.97
C GLN A 15 2.36 18.42 5.85
N VAL A 16 1.05 18.60 5.95
CA VAL A 16 0.06 18.18 4.94
C VAL A 16 0.29 18.90 3.60
N GLN A 17 0.75 20.17 3.62
CA GLN A 17 1.09 20.89 2.39
C GLN A 17 2.22 20.20 1.59
N GLU A 18 3.14 19.50 2.27
CA GLU A 18 4.25 18.80 1.64
C GLU A 18 3.86 17.43 1.05
N PHE A 19 2.68 16.90 1.38
CA PHE A 19 2.22 15.62 0.86
C PHE A 19 1.88 15.70 -0.62
N CYS A 20 2.15 14.63 -1.33
CA CYS A 20 1.65 14.36 -2.68
C CYS A 20 0.84 13.05 -2.66
N LEU A 21 0.22 12.66 -3.75
CA LEU A 21 -0.58 11.43 -3.81
C LEU A 21 0.24 10.14 -3.64
N MET A 22 1.56 10.21 -3.71
CA MET A 22 2.45 9.10 -3.36
C MET A 22 2.69 8.98 -1.84
N HIS A 23 2.10 9.84 -1.02
CA HIS A 23 2.18 9.77 0.44
C HIS A 23 0.95 9.03 1.00
N ASP A 24 1.17 7.94 1.71
CA ASP A 24 0.16 6.98 2.17
C ASP A 24 -1.07 7.64 2.82
N THR A 25 -0.84 8.61 3.71
CA THR A 25 -1.91 9.30 4.44
C THR A 25 -2.83 10.13 3.54
N LEU A 26 -2.28 10.88 2.56
CA LEU A 26 -3.09 11.66 1.62
C LEU A 26 -3.74 10.74 0.58
N MET A 27 -2.98 9.78 0.05
CA MET A 27 -3.42 8.78 -0.90
C MET A 27 -4.66 8.05 -0.39
N SER A 28 -4.61 7.47 0.81
CA SER A 28 -5.71 6.71 1.38
C SER A 28 -7.01 7.53 1.45
N LYS A 29 -6.93 8.83 1.75
CA LYS A 29 -8.10 9.71 1.84
C LYS A 29 -8.62 10.22 0.49
N VAL A 30 -7.73 10.48 -0.44
CA VAL A 30 -8.14 10.90 -1.79
C VAL A 30 -8.83 9.77 -2.52
N PHE A 31 -8.31 8.56 -2.44
CA PHE A 31 -8.82 7.40 -3.17
C PHE A 31 -9.99 6.66 -2.47
N GLU A 32 -10.43 7.08 -1.29
CA GLU A 32 -11.76 6.73 -0.77
C GLU A 32 -12.89 7.27 -1.68
N ASP A 33 -12.61 8.32 -2.46
CA ASP A 33 -13.53 8.82 -3.45
C ASP A 33 -13.48 7.94 -4.71
N LYS A 34 -14.63 7.33 -5.04
CA LYS A 34 -14.77 6.43 -6.19
C LYS A 34 -14.36 7.08 -7.50
N LYS A 35 -14.63 8.38 -7.69
CA LYS A 35 -14.30 9.11 -8.93
C LYS A 35 -12.79 9.24 -9.11
N CYS A 36 -12.05 9.43 -8.01
CA CYS A 36 -10.59 9.48 -8.05
C CYS A 36 -10.00 8.12 -8.44
N THR A 37 -10.47 7.05 -7.81
CA THR A 37 -10.04 5.68 -8.12
C THR A 37 -10.44 5.27 -9.55
N GLU A 38 -11.65 5.60 -9.97
CA GLU A 38 -12.16 5.35 -11.32
C GLU A 38 -11.31 6.04 -12.40
N LEU A 39 -10.94 7.30 -12.19
CA LEU A 39 -10.07 8.03 -13.10
C LEU A 39 -8.72 7.33 -13.27
N VAL A 40 -8.09 6.92 -12.17
CA VAL A 40 -6.80 6.23 -12.18
C VAL A 40 -6.89 4.89 -12.93
N LEU A 41 -7.90 4.09 -12.62
CA LEU A 41 -8.10 2.79 -13.29
C LEU A 41 -8.41 2.96 -14.78
N ARG A 42 -9.23 3.94 -15.16
CA ARG A 42 -9.51 4.25 -16.58
C ARG A 42 -8.26 4.58 -17.36
N ILE A 43 -7.36 5.40 -16.77
CA ILE A 43 -6.12 5.80 -17.45
C ILE A 43 -5.13 4.65 -17.54
N ILE A 44 -4.94 3.88 -16.46
CA ILE A 44 -3.97 2.78 -16.42
C ILE A 44 -4.40 1.62 -17.33
N LEU A 45 -5.70 1.31 -17.35
CA LEU A 45 -6.25 0.19 -18.14
C LEU A 45 -6.71 0.58 -19.54
N ASP A 46 -6.61 1.87 -19.91
CA ASP A 46 -7.12 2.45 -21.15
C ASP A 46 -8.60 2.06 -21.40
N ARG A 47 -9.44 2.19 -20.34
CA ARG A 47 -10.85 1.79 -20.33
C ARG A 47 -11.75 2.92 -19.87
N ASP A 48 -12.21 3.76 -20.77
CA ASP A 48 -13.11 4.88 -20.47
C ASP A 48 -14.49 4.43 -19.96
N ASP A 49 -14.88 3.17 -20.20
CA ASP A 49 -16.14 2.54 -19.77
C ASP A 49 -16.13 2.00 -18.34
N LEU A 50 -14.97 1.98 -17.67
CA LEU A 50 -14.84 1.43 -16.33
C LEU A 50 -15.62 2.29 -15.32
N ILE A 51 -16.42 1.64 -14.49
CA ILE A 51 -17.19 2.26 -13.40
C ILE A 51 -16.85 1.53 -12.11
N VAL A 52 -16.43 2.29 -11.10
CA VAL A 52 -16.11 1.75 -9.77
C VAL A 52 -17.35 1.71 -8.89
N ASP A 53 -17.75 0.53 -8.45
CA ASP A 53 -18.90 0.32 -7.55
C ASP A 53 -18.50 0.48 -6.09
N HIS A 54 -17.38 -0.13 -5.68
CA HIS A 54 -16.87 -0.09 -4.33
C HIS A 54 -15.37 0.16 -4.31
N VAL A 55 -14.92 0.92 -3.30
CA VAL A 55 -13.51 1.14 -3.01
C VAL A 55 -13.28 1.06 -1.50
N ASN A 56 -12.25 0.33 -1.10
CA ASN A 56 -11.74 0.27 0.26
C ASN A 56 -10.25 0.62 0.23
N CYS A 57 -9.84 1.56 1.08
CA CYS A 57 -8.44 1.90 1.25
C CYS A 57 -7.87 1.25 2.50
N GLN A 58 -6.59 0.90 2.48
CA GLN A 58 -5.85 0.32 3.60
C GLN A 58 -6.52 -0.95 4.18
N GLN A 59 -7.02 -1.81 3.28
CA GLN A 59 -7.72 -3.03 3.69
C GLN A 59 -6.76 -4.16 4.02
N ASP A 60 -6.91 -4.72 5.21
CA ASP A 60 -6.17 -5.91 5.63
C ASP A 60 -6.76 -7.17 4.98
N ILE A 61 -5.93 -7.89 4.25
CA ILE A 61 -6.22 -9.21 3.70
C ILE A 61 -5.49 -10.25 4.55
N LYS A 62 -6.26 -11.08 5.24
CA LYS A 62 -5.72 -12.03 6.20
C LYS A 62 -5.24 -13.31 5.52
N ASN A 63 -4.08 -13.79 5.93
CA ASN A 63 -3.63 -15.13 5.67
C ASN A 63 -3.54 -15.90 7.01
N LEU A 64 -4.42 -16.86 7.21
CA LEU A 64 -4.49 -17.63 8.46
C LEU A 64 -3.26 -18.54 8.69
N GLN A 65 -2.52 -18.84 7.63
CA GLN A 65 -1.35 -19.75 7.67
C GLN A 65 -0.01 -19.04 7.44
N GLY A 66 -0.02 -17.72 7.16
CA GLY A 66 1.18 -17.03 6.78
C GLY A 66 1.07 -15.51 6.90
N ARG A 67 1.83 -14.80 6.07
CA ARG A 67 1.92 -13.34 6.09
C ARG A 67 0.64 -12.72 5.52
N SER A 68 -0.10 -11.98 6.32
CA SER A 68 -1.16 -11.08 5.86
C SER A 68 -0.59 -9.87 5.11
N ILE A 69 -1.39 -9.23 4.27
CA ILE A 69 -1.03 -8.01 3.55
C ILE A 69 -2.06 -6.92 3.86
N ARG A 70 -1.63 -5.67 3.77
CA ARG A 70 -2.52 -4.51 3.73
C ARG A 70 -2.47 -3.97 2.31
N MET A 71 -3.63 -3.91 1.67
CA MET A 71 -3.78 -3.36 0.32
C MET A 71 -4.07 -1.88 0.40
N ASP A 72 -3.35 -1.07 -0.39
CA ASP A 72 -3.52 0.38 -0.38
C ASP A 72 -4.90 0.77 -0.90
N ILE A 73 -5.30 0.24 -2.06
CA ILE A 73 -6.65 0.39 -2.62
C ILE A 73 -7.13 -0.96 -3.12
N LEU A 74 -8.35 -1.33 -2.72
CA LEU A 74 -9.10 -2.45 -3.29
C LEU A 74 -10.40 -1.91 -3.88
N ALA A 75 -10.56 -2.00 -5.19
CA ALA A 75 -11.72 -1.52 -5.91
C ALA A 75 -12.42 -2.66 -6.66
N HIS A 76 -13.75 -2.60 -6.71
CA HIS A 76 -14.60 -3.49 -7.50
C HIS A 76 -15.29 -2.67 -8.58
N ASP A 77 -15.22 -3.10 -9.83
CA ASP A 77 -15.93 -2.43 -10.91
C ASP A 77 -17.31 -3.05 -11.17
N SER A 78 -18.12 -2.37 -11.95
CA SER A 78 -19.49 -2.78 -12.27
C SER A 78 -19.59 -4.08 -13.09
N LYS A 79 -18.47 -4.61 -13.58
CA LYS A 79 -18.39 -5.90 -14.27
C LYS A 79 -17.93 -7.03 -13.35
N GLY A 80 -17.70 -6.73 -12.07
CA GLY A 80 -17.21 -7.68 -11.07
C GLY A 80 -15.70 -7.88 -11.08
N THR A 81 -14.94 -7.10 -11.86
CA THR A 81 -13.48 -7.14 -11.84
C THR A 81 -12.94 -6.52 -10.57
N ILE A 82 -11.89 -7.10 -10.00
CA ILE A 82 -11.27 -6.61 -8.77
C ILE A 82 -9.91 -6.01 -9.07
N HIS A 83 -9.69 -4.81 -8.54
CA HIS A 83 -8.48 -4.03 -8.77
C HIS A 83 -7.80 -3.75 -7.43
N ASN A 84 -6.59 -4.31 -7.23
CA ASN A 84 -5.70 -3.91 -6.15
C ASN A 84 -4.68 -2.91 -6.71
N VAL A 85 -4.63 -1.70 -6.16
CA VAL A 85 -3.64 -0.68 -6.54
C VAL A 85 -2.73 -0.42 -5.34
N GLU A 86 -1.43 -0.56 -5.55
CA GLU A 86 -0.36 -0.41 -4.56
C GLU A 86 0.54 0.76 -4.93
N PHE A 87 0.83 1.64 -3.98
CA PHE A 87 1.73 2.78 -4.16
C PHE A 87 3.08 2.50 -3.49
N GLN A 88 4.16 2.46 -4.28
CA GLN A 88 5.47 2.11 -3.77
C GLN A 88 6.47 3.25 -3.94
N ASN A 89 6.70 3.96 -2.85
CA ASN A 89 7.61 5.10 -2.78
C ASN A 89 9.08 4.69 -2.54
N LYS A 90 9.31 3.43 -2.14
CA LYS A 90 10.62 2.84 -1.90
C LYS A 90 10.92 1.77 -2.95
N ASN A 91 12.21 1.52 -3.24
CA ASN A 91 12.62 0.57 -4.27
C ASN A 91 12.37 -0.90 -3.92
N ASP A 92 12.22 -1.22 -2.65
CA ASP A 92 12.14 -2.59 -2.12
C ASP A 92 10.72 -3.11 -1.89
N GLY A 93 9.71 -2.31 -2.23
CA GLY A 93 8.30 -2.65 -1.99
C GLY A 93 7.57 -3.34 -3.14
N ALA A 94 8.12 -3.36 -4.36
CA ALA A 94 7.43 -3.81 -5.58
C ALA A 94 8.11 -5.01 -6.27
N ASP A 95 8.69 -5.94 -5.49
CA ASP A 95 9.29 -7.16 -6.03
C ASP A 95 8.24 -8.00 -6.80
N PRO A 96 8.57 -8.60 -7.95
CA PRO A 96 7.66 -9.46 -8.71
C PRO A 96 7.06 -10.61 -7.91
N LYS A 97 7.78 -11.13 -6.91
CA LYS A 97 7.24 -12.17 -6.02
C LYS A 97 6.17 -11.61 -5.09
N ARG A 98 6.29 -10.33 -4.66
CA ARG A 98 5.23 -9.68 -3.88
C ARG A 98 3.97 -9.48 -4.72
N ALA A 99 4.10 -9.05 -5.98
CA ALA A 99 2.96 -8.91 -6.88
C ALA A 99 2.23 -10.25 -7.06
N ARG A 100 2.98 -11.35 -7.29
CA ARG A 100 2.42 -12.69 -7.36
C ARG A 100 1.74 -13.11 -6.05
N TYR A 101 2.34 -12.77 -4.90
CA TYR A 101 1.77 -13.10 -3.59
C TYR A 101 0.47 -12.34 -3.34
N ASN A 102 0.42 -11.04 -3.65
CA ASN A 102 -0.78 -10.23 -3.55
C ASN A 102 -1.91 -10.81 -4.42
N SER A 103 -1.60 -11.16 -5.69
CA SER A 103 -2.57 -11.81 -6.60
C SER A 103 -3.13 -13.12 -6.02
N SER A 104 -2.26 -14.01 -5.54
CA SER A 104 -2.68 -15.29 -4.98
C SER A 104 -3.51 -15.13 -3.69
N LEU A 105 -3.18 -14.16 -2.86
CA LEU A 105 -3.90 -13.92 -1.62
C LEU A 105 -5.25 -13.22 -1.88
N LEU A 106 -5.31 -12.37 -2.90
CA LEU A 106 -6.55 -11.78 -3.38
C LEU A 106 -7.52 -12.88 -3.83
N ASP A 107 -7.08 -13.77 -4.74
CA ASP A 107 -7.89 -14.90 -5.21
C ASP A 107 -8.38 -15.78 -4.07
N ALA A 108 -7.50 -16.07 -3.09
CA ALA A 108 -7.84 -16.89 -1.93
C ALA A 108 -8.87 -16.25 -0.98
N ASN A 109 -8.98 -14.92 -0.97
CA ASN A 109 -9.92 -14.21 -0.07
C ASN A 109 -11.25 -13.84 -0.73
N ILE A 110 -11.33 -13.90 -2.06
CA ILE A 110 -12.58 -13.66 -2.81
C ILE A 110 -13.33 -14.96 -3.11
N THR A 111 -12.70 -16.13 -2.89
CA THR A 111 -13.27 -17.46 -3.16
C THR A 111 -13.76 -18.07 -1.85
N GLU A 112 -15.00 -18.52 -1.83
CA GLU A 112 -15.57 -19.24 -0.69
C GLU A 112 -15.41 -20.75 -0.82
N ALA A 113 -15.51 -21.46 0.31
CA ALA A 113 -15.41 -22.91 0.31
C ALA A 113 -16.60 -23.54 -0.43
N GLY A 114 -16.32 -24.18 -1.56
CA GLY A 114 -17.32 -24.82 -2.42
C GLY A 114 -17.63 -24.08 -3.70
N ASP A 115 -17.04 -22.91 -3.92
CA ASP A 115 -17.16 -22.21 -5.19
C ASP A 115 -16.45 -22.96 -6.31
N ASP A 116 -17.03 -22.93 -7.49
CA ASP A 116 -16.38 -23.44 -8.69
C ASP A 116 -15.30 -22.46 -9.18
N TYR A 117 -14.14 -22.96 -9.59
CA TYR A 117 -13.01 -22.12 -10.04
C TYR A 117 -13.32 -21.28 -11.29
N ASP A 118 -14.31 -21.63 -12.09
CA ASP A 118 -14.76 -20.84 -13.25
C ASP A 118 -15.54 -19.57 -12.84
N GLN A 119 -15.93 -19.45 -11.55
CA GLN A 119 -16.53 -18.27 -10.96
C GLN A 119 -15.50 -17.26 -10.45
N LEU A 120 -14.19 -17.61 -10.46
CA LEU A 120 -13.14 -16.67 -10.07
C LEU A 120 -13.21 -15.41 -10.92
N GLN A 121 -13.25 -14.28 -10.25
CA GLN A 121 -13.34 -12.97 -10.87
C GLN A 121 -12.02 -12.61 -11.56
N GLU A 122 -12.10 -11.75 -12.56
CA GLU A 122 -10.91 -11.14 -13.16
C GLU A 122 -10.25 -10.20 -12.16
N THR A 123 -8.93 -10.32 -12.01
CA THR A 123 -8.17 -9.58 -11.00
C THR A 123 -7.00 -8.82 -11.59
N TYR A 124 -6.79 -7.59 -11.13
CA TYR A 124 -5.65 -6.76 -11.46
C TYR A 124 -4.88 -6.39 -10.20
N VAL A 125 -3.57 -6.65 -10.19
CA VAL A 125 -2.64 -6.16 -9.17
C VAL A 125 -1.76 -5.11 -9.82
N ILE A 126 -1.95 -3.85 -9.46
CA ILE A 126 -1.34 -2.69 -10.09
C ILE A 126 -0.36 -2.06 -9.10
N PHE A 127 0.93 -2.04 -9.44
CA PHE A 127 1.94 -1.33 -8.67
C PHE A 127 2.28 -0.01 -9.35
N ILE A 128 2.05 1.11 -8.67
CA ILE A 128 2.52 2.43 -9.07
C ILE A 128 3.80 2.71 -8.31
N THR A 129 4.92 2.70 -9.01
CA THR A 129 6.25 2.71 -8.39
C THR A 129 6.97 4.03 -8.67
N LYS A 130 7.75 4.50 -7.69
CA LYS A 130 8.57 5.70 -7.82
C LYS A 130 9.58 5.59 -8.95
N ASN A 131 10.20 4.41 -9.08
CA ASN A 131 11.25 4.14 -10.07
C ASN A 131 10.85 2.96 -10.97
N ASP A 132 11.53 2.82 -12.10
CA ASP A 132 11.36 1.68 -13.01
C ASP A 132 11.92 0.40 -12.39
N ILE A 133 11.04 -0.42 -11.81
CA ILE A 133 11.42 -1.69 -11.16
C ILE A 133 11.93 -2.73 -12.16
N LEU A 134 11.41 -2.71 -13.39
CA LEU A 134 11.78 -3.69 -14.42
C LEU A 134 12.95 -3.20 -15.30
N GLY A 135 13.36 -1.94 -15.18
CA GLY A 135 14.57 -1.38 -15.78
C GLY A 135 14.59 -1.34 -17.29
N LYS A 136 13.41 -1.25 -17.96
CA LYS A 136 13.31 -1.19 -19.43
C LYS A 136 12.92 0.20 -19.95
N GLY A 137 12.76 1.19 -19.07
CA GLY A 137 12.45 2.57 -19.44
C GLY A 137 11.04 2.80 -19.97
N LEU A 138 10.09 1.89 -19.69
CA LEU A 138 8.71 2.04 -20.14
C LEU A 138 7.83 2.71 -19.07
N PRO A 139 6.80 3.45 -19.46
CA PRO A 139 5.85 4.06 -18.52
C PRO A 139 4.95 3.03 -17.84
N ILE A 140 4.67 1.90 -18.51
CA ILE A 140 3.79 0.85 -18.02
C ILE A 140 4.24 -0.51 -18.55
N TYR A 141 4.05 -1.53 -17.74
CA TYR A 141 4.31 -2.94 -18.06
C TYR A 141 3.10 -3.77 -17.73
N HIS A 142 2.61 -4.53 -18.70
CA HIS A 142 1.55 -5.52 -18.53
C HIS A 142 2.17 -6.90 -18.46
N ILE A 143 1.85 -7.65 -17.42
CA ILE A 143 2.41 -8.97 -17.15
C ILE A 143 1.25 -9.97 -17.08
N ASP A 144 1.18 -10.82 -18.09
CA ASP A 144 0.24 -11.92 -18.20
C ASP A 144 0.97 -13.24 -18.33
N ARG A 145 0.28 -14.34 -18.00
CA ARG A 145 0.83 -15.69 -18.19
C ARG A 145 0.71 -16.11 -19.65
N MET A 146 1.75 -16.75 -20.17
CA MET A 146 1.85 -17.18 -21.55
C MET A 146 2.14 -18.67 -21.63
N ILE A 147 1.53 -19.36 -22.59
CA ILE A 147 1.84 -20.73 -22.98
C ILE A 147 3.10 -20.70 -23.84
N LYS A 148 4.23 -21.19 -23.32
CA LYS A 148 5.54 -21.11 -24.00
C LYS A 148 5.57 -21.79 -25.35
N GLU A 149 4.86 -22.90 -25.48
CA GLU A 149 4.87 -23.76 -26.67
C GLU A 149 4.15 -23.12 -27.85
N THR A 150 3.11 -22.31 -27.59
CA THR A 150 2.29 -21.68 -28.65
C THR A 150 2.52 -20.18 -28.77
N GLY A 151 3.04 -19.53 -27.72
CA GLY A 151 3.18 -18.07 -27.64
C GLY A 151 1.86 -17.34 -27.36
N GLU A 152 0.79 -18.07 -27.05
CA GLU A 152 -0.53 -17.52 -26.73
C GLU A 152 -0.67 -17.18 -25.26
N ASN A 153 -1.54 -16.21 -24.95
CA ASN A 153 -1.88 -15.90 -23.56
C ASN A 153 -2.63 -17.07 -22.92
N PHE A 154 -2.32 -17.35 -21.65
CA PHE A 154 -3.00 -18.41 -20.88
C PHE A 154 -4.45 -18.07 -20.55
N ASN A 155 -4.80 -16.77 -20.56
CA ASN A 155 -6.16 -16.23 -20.35
C ASN A 155 -6.81 -16.65 -19.03
N ASP A 156 -6.03 -16.71 -17.96
CA ASP A 156 -6.51 -17.04 -16.60
C ASP A 156 -7.12 -15.84 -15.86
N LYS A 157 -7.24 -14.68 -16.54
CA LYS A 157 -7.84 -13.44 -16.01
C LYS A 157 -7.20 -12.90 -14.74
N SER A 158 -5.93 -13.19 -14.54
CA SER A 158 -5.14 -12.65 -13.43
C SER A 158 -3.97 -11.83 -13.99
N HIS A 159 -4.02 -10.51 -13.78
CA HIS A 159 -3.15 -9.53 -14.41
C HIS A 159 -2.29 -8.81 -13.37
N ILE A 160 -1.03 -8.55 -13.73
CA ILE A 160 -0.14 -7.70 -12.93
C ILE A 160 0.32 -6.54 -13.81
N ILE A 161 0.23 -5.31 -13.29
CA ILE A 161 0.66 -4.11 -14.00
C ILE A 161 1.65 -3.35 -13.13
N TYR A 162 2.75 -2.90 -13.76
CA TYR A 162 3.67 -1.95 -13.15
C TYR A 162 3.61 -0.63 -13.89
N VAL A 163 3.39 0.44 -13.14
CA VAL A 163 3.38 1.82 -13.64
C VAL A 163 4.61 2.54 -13.08
N ASN A 164 5.45 3.05 -13.96
CA ASN A 164 6.63 3.80 -13.62
C ASN A 164 6.31 5.29 -13.49
N SER A 165 6.12 5.79 -12.27
CA SER A 165 5.76 7.18 -12.03
C SER A 165 6.89 8.20 -12.26
N SER A 166 8.09 7.75 -12.58
CA SER A 166 9.18 8.65 -12.98
C SER A 166 9.01 9.21 -14.39
N ILE A 167 8.16 8.58 -15.23
CA ILE A 167 7.83 9.07 -16.57
C ILE A 167 6.60 9.97 -16.48
N GLN A 168 6.83 11.25 -16.70
CA GLN A 168 5.87 12.35 -16.53
C GLN A 168 5.76 13.16 -17.83
N ASP A 169 5.45 12.46 -18.92
CA ASP A 169 5.28 13.04 -20.24
C ASP A 169 3.87 13.61 -20.46
N GLU A 170 3.58 14.11 -21.68
CA GLU A 170 2.30 14.73 -22.03
C GLU A 170 1.18 13.71 -22.32
N THR A 171 1.42 12.40 -22.21
CA THR A 171 0.38 11.39 -22.33
C THR A 171 -0.62 11.46 -21.17
N LYS A 172 -1.80 10.85 -21.31
CA LYS A 172 -2.76 10.75 -20.22
C LYS A 172 -2.10 10.13 -18.96
N LEU A 173 -1.33 9.05 -19.13
CA LEU A 173 -0.62 8.39 -18.03
C LEU A 173 0.48 9.26 -17.45
N GLY A 174 1.28 9.91 -18.29
CA GLY A 174 2.34 10.82 -17.85
C GLY A 174 1.80 11.99 -17.03
N LYS A 175 0.70 12.61 -17.46
CA LYS A 175 0.00 13.66 -16.71
C LYS A 175 -0.55 13.16 -15.38
N LEU A 176 -1.07 11.94 -15.33
CA LEU A 176 -1.48 11.31 -14.08
C LEU A 176 -0.29 11.13 -13.13
N MET A 177 0.87 10.74 -13.65
CA MET A 177 2.10 10.62 -12.84
C MET A 177 2.63 11.97 -12.39
N GLN A 178 2.47 13.05 -13.19
CA GLN A 178 2.74 14.42 -12.73
C GLN A 178 1.87 14.75 -11.52
N ASP A 179 0.56 14.48 -11.59
CA ASP A 179 -0.38 14.74 -10.49
C ASP A 179 -0.03 13.96 -9.23
N PHE A 180 0.47 12.73 -9.36
CA PHE A 180 0.86 11.91 -8.20
C PHE A 180 2.02 12.49 -7.41
N TRP A 181 2.91 13.25 -8.07
CA TRP A 181 4.02 13.94 -7.42
C TRP A 181 3.74 15.41 -7.14
N CYS A 182 2.63 15.94 -7.66
CA CYS A 182 2.24 17.33 -7.46
C CYS A 182 1.83 17.57 -6.00
N LYS A 183 2.38 18.64 -5.41
CA LYS A 183 2.04 19.06 -4.05
C LYS A 183 0.91 20.07 -4.00
N GLN A 184 0.67 20.78 -5.10
CA GLN A 184 -0.30 21.87 -5.17
C GLN A 184 -1.47 21.50 -6.06
N SER A 185 -2.67 21.49 -5.50
CA SER A 185 -3.90 21.15 -6.21
C SER A 185 -4.11 21.93 -7.51
N LYS A 186 -3.71 23.20 -7.51
CA LYS A 186 -3.88 24.12 -8.65
C LYS A 186 -2.98 23.81 -9.85
N GLU A 187 -1.94 23.01 -9.65
CA GLU A 187 -0.98 22.62 -10.69
C GLU A 187 -1.26 21.23 -11.25
N MET A 188 -2.31 20.55 -10.74
CA MET A 188 -2.70 19.22 -11.18
C MET A 188 -3.43 19.27 -12.52
N ASN A 189 -3.24 18.23 -13.33
CA ASN A 189 -3.82 18.08 -14.66
C ASN A 189 -5.28 17.62 -14.65
N TYR A 190 -5.65 16.83 -13.62
CA TYR A 190 -6.97 16.21 -13.51
C TYR A 190 -7.80 16.86 -12.40
N ASP A 191 -8.86 17.58 -12.79
CA ASP A 191 -9.73 18.33 -11.87
C ASP A 191 -10.28 17.45 -10.74
N VAL A 192 -10.65 16.21 -11.02
CA VAL A 192 -11.19 15.28 -10.02
C VAL A 192 -10.19 15.04 -8.88
N LEU A 193 -8.90 14.86 -9.20
CA LEU A 193 -7.84 14.72 -8.19
C LEU A 193 -7.54 16.06 -7.53
N ALA A 194 -7.47 17.14 -8.32
CA ALA A 194 -7.20 18.49 -7.83
C ALA A 194 -8.22 18.95 -6.79
N GLU A 195 -9.51 18.76 -7.04
CA GLU A 195 -10.60 19.09 -6.12
C GLU A 195 -10.48 18.33 -4.81
N ARG A 196 -10.18 17.01 -4.87
CA ARG A 196 -10.07 16.17 -3.69
C ARG A 196 -8.82 16.50 -2.87
N VAL A 197 -7.68 16.75 -3.53
CA VAL A 197 -6.44 17.20 -2.87
C VAL A 197 -6.64 18.58 -2.24
N SER A 198 -7.28 19.54 -2.95
CA SER A 198 -7.62 20.86 -2.41
C SER A 198 -8.50 20.75 -1.17
N PHE A 199 -9.48 19.84 -1.16
CA PHE A 199 -10.32 19.61 0.01
C PHE A 199 -9.48 19.29 1.26
N PHE A 200 -8.56 18.33 1.17
CA PHE A 200 -7.74 17.92 2.31
C PHE A 200 -6.64 18.90 2.69
N LYS A 201 -6.17 19.73 1.78
CA LYS A 201 -5.09 20.69 2.03
C LYS A 201 -5.55 22.10 2.36
N GLU A 202 -6.69 22.53 1.83
CA GLU A 202 -7.11 23.93 1.85
C GLU A 202 -8.44 24.15 2.59
N LYS A 203 -9.34 23.15 2.62
CA LYS A 203 -10.63 23.29 3.31
C LYS A 203 -10.47 22.90 4.79
N LYS A 204 -11.02 23.73 5.67
CA LYS A 204 -10.92 23.54 7.13
C LYS A 204 -11.32 22.14 7.59
N GLU A 205 -12.40 21.60 7.00
CA GLU A 205 -12.91 20.27 7.33
C GLU A 205 -11.91 19.17 6.94
N GLY A 206 -11.41 19.21 5.70
CA GLY A 206 -10.43 18.22 5.20
C GLY A 206 -9.10 18.31 5.95
N VAL A 207 -8.63 19.54 6.24
CA VAL A 207 -7.42 19.75 7.04
C VAL A 207 -7.58 19.16 8.45
N ASN A 208 -8.73 19.33 9.09
CA ASN A 208 -8.99 18.74 10.40
C ASN A 208 -8.95 17.20 10.34
N GLN A 209 -9.58 16.60 9.34
CA GLN A 209 -9.52 15.15 9.14
C GLN A 209 -8.07 14.67 8.98
N MET A 210 -7.24 15.37 8.19
CA MET A 210 -5.83 15.03 8.04
C MET A 210 -5.04 15.16 9.35
N CYS A 211 -5.35 16.16 10.17
CA CYS A 211 -4.72 16.32 11.49
C CYS A 211 -5.06 15.17 12.45
N GLU A 212 -6.33 14.72 12.46
CA GLU A 212 -6.77 13.58 13.26
C GLU A 212 -6.04 12.29 12.86
N ILE A 213 -5.95 12.02 11.55
CA ILE A 213 -5.23 10.85 11.04
C ILE A 213 -3.74 10.89 11.40
N LEU A 214 -3.10 12.06 11.30
CA LEU A 214 -1.69 12.21 11.68
C LEU A 214 -1.48 11.97 13.20
N ASP A 215 -2.46 12.32 14.02
CA ASP A 215 -2.41 11.99 15.45
C ASP A 215 -2.52 10.48 15.68
N GLU A 216 -3.45 9.80 14.99
CA GLU A 216 -3.63 8.35 15.06
C GLU A 216 -2.35 7.61 14.63
N VAL A 217 -1.81 7.93 13.45
CA VAL A 217 -0.55 7.35 12.94
C VAL A 217 0.61 7.55 13.92
N LYS A 218 0.69 8.73 14.53
CA LYS A 218 1.74 9.02 15.52
C LYS A 218 1.58 8.20 16.80
N GLU A 219 0.35 8.03 17.28
CA GLU A 219 0.10 7.21 18.48
C GLU A 219 0.32 5.72 18.21
N GLU A 220 -0.07 5.23 17.04
CA GLU A 220 0.24 3.87 16.58
C GLU A 220 1.75 3.64 16.53
N GLY A 221 2.51 4.52 15.87
CA GLY A 221 3.96 4.41 15.79
C GLY A 221 4.66 4.47 17.16
N LYS A 222 4.15 5.29 18.10
CA LYS A 222 4.66 5.28 19.48
C LYS A 222 4.38 3.96 20.21
N ASN A 223 3.18 3.40 20.02
CA ASN A 223 2.80 2.15 20.66
C ASN A 223 3.61 0.98 20.09
N GLU A 224 3.81 0.93 18.77
CA GLU A 224 4.67 -0.05 18.10
C GLU A 224 6.11 0.07 18.60
N GLY A 225 6.72 1.26 18.55
CA GLY A 225 8.07 1.48 19.03
C GLY A 225 8.25 1.15 20.52
N ARG A 226 7.21 1.38 21.35
CA ARG A 226 7.24 0.97 22.76
C ARG A 226 7.19 -0.55 22.93
N LEU A 227 6.42 -1.24 22.08
CA LEU A 227 6.35 -2.71 22.12
C LEU A 227 7.63 -3.35 21.59
N GLU A 228 8.20 -2.81 20.51
CA GLU A 228 9.49 -3.25 19.98
C GLU A 228 10.61 -3.02 20.99
N GLY A 229 10.75 -1.81 21.52
CA GLY A 229 11.77 -1.51 22.54
C GLY A 229 11.65 -2.37 23.81
N ARG A 230 10.41 -2.77 24.19
CA ARG A 230 10.23 -3.74 25.29
C ARG A 230 10.70 -5.14 24.93
N LYS A 231 10.47 -5.58 23.68
CA LYS A 231 10.93 -6.90 23.21
C LYS A 231 12.45 -6.93 23.10
N GLU A 232 13.03 -5.89 22.52
CA GLU A 232 14.49 -5.74 22.39
C GLU A 232 15.18 -5.70 23.76
N GLY A 233 14.76 -4.81 24.67
CA GLY A 233 15.33 -4.71 25.99
C GLY A 233 15.16 -5.98 26.83
N ARG A 234 14.03 -6.72 26.63
CA ARG A 234 13.86 -8.04 27.25
C ARG A 234 14.85 -9.06 26.68
N LEU A 235 15.05 -9.06 25.36
CA LEU A 235 15.97 -9.96 24.68
C LEU A 235 17.42 -9.66 25.12
N GLU A 236 17.83 -8.40 25.15
CA GLU A 236 19.15 -7.98 25.64
C GLU A 236 19.40 -8.46 27.06
N THR A 237 18.44 -8.23 27.99
CA THR A 237 18.54 -8.72 29.36
C THR A 237 18.71 -10.24 29.45
N LEU A 238 17.97 -11.00 28.62
CA LEU A 238 18.08 -12.45 28.59
C LEU A 238 19.44 -12.93 28.05
N ILE A 239 19.99 -12.22 27.06
CA ILE A 239 21.34 -12.48 26.52
C ILE A 239 22.40 -12.25 27.60
N GLU A 240 22.32 -11.14 28.33
CA GLU A 240 23.24 -10.85 29.45
C GLU A 240 23.18 -11.92 30.53
N LEU A 241 21.97 -12.34 30.95
CA LEU A 241 21.78 -13.38 31.97
C LEU A 241 22.28 -14.79 31.53
N VAL A 242 22.26 -15.05 30.25
CA VAL A 242 22.88 -16.28 29.69
C VAL A 242 24.40 -16.13 29.66
N GLY A 243 24.91 -14.96 29.28
CA GLY A 243 26.33 -14.67 29.16
C GLY A 243 27.06 -14.71 30.52
N ASP A 244 26.42 -14.30 31.60
CA ASP A 244 26.97 -14.36 32.97
C ASP A 244 26.69 -15.71 33.66
N GLY A 245 26.00 -16.64 33.01
CA GLY A 245 25.70 -17.97 33.53
C GLY A 245 24.54 -18.05 34.52
N THR A 246 23.81 -16.96 34.72
CA THR A 246 22.64 -16.89 35.62
C THR A 246 21.45 -17.65 35.05
N LEU A 247 21.30 -17.69 33.73
CA LEU A 247 20.19 -18.33 33.06
C LEU A 247 20.67 -19.31 31.99
N SER A 248 20.00 -20.48 31.87
CA SER A 248 20.29 -21.39 30.77
C SER A 248 19.68 -20.90 29.43
N ILE A 249 20.31 -21.25 28.31
CA ILE A 249 19.85 -20.89 26.96
C ILE A 249 18.40 -21.36 26.75
N LEU A 250 18.09 -22.59 27.16
CA LEU A 250 16.75 -23.15 27.06
C LEU A 250 15.71 -22.28 27.78
N LYS A 251 16.02 -21.86 29.01
CA LYS A 251 15.10 -21.04 29.79
C LYS A 251 14.96 -19.61 29.25
N ALA A 252 16.06 -19.04 28.75
CA ALA A 252 16.04 -17.75 28.08
C ALA A 252 15.17 -17.77 26.80
N ALA A 253 15.30 -18.81 25.97
CA ALA A 253 14.51 -19.01 24.77
C ALA A 253 13.00 -19.13 25.09
N GLU A 254 12.63 -19.94 26.11
CA GLU A 254 11.24 -19.99 26.59
C GLU A 254 10.71 -18.62 27.02
N MET A 255 11.51 -17.87 27.79
CA MET A 255 11.14 -16.52 28.23
C MET A 255 11.05 -15.51 27.10
N ALA A 256 11.83 -15.67 26.03
CA ALA A 256 11.78 -14.86 24.82
C ALA A 256 10.67 -15.28 23.85
N ASN A 257 9.93 -16.36 24.11
CA ASN A 257 8.93 -16.96 23.22
C ASN A 257 9.49 -17.37 21.85
N MET A 258 10.69 -17.96 21.85
CA MET A 258 11.33 -18.45 20.62
C MET A 258 11.99 -19.83 20.87
N SER A 259 12.38 -20.50 19.80
CA SER A 259 13.11 -21.76 19.91
C SER A 259 14.55 -21.53 20.41
N GLU A 260 15.16 -22.58 21.00
CA GLU A 260 16.56 -22.51 21.44
C GLU A 260 17.51 -22.22 20.28
N GLU A 261 17.24 -22.73 19.08
CA GLU A 261 18.03 -22.48 17.87
C GLU A 261 17.94 -21.01 17.41
N GLU A 262 16.75 -20.42 17.53
CA GLU A 262 16.56 -19.00 17.23
C GLU A 262 17.26 -18.11 18.23
N PHE A 263 17.17 -18.43 19.54
CA PHE A 263 17.83 -17.65 20.58
C PHE A 263 19.36 -17.68 20.45
N LYS A 264 19.93 -18.83 20.09
CA LYS A 264 21.38 -18.99 19.83
C LYS A 264 21.94 -18.07 18.75
N LYS A 265 21.12 -17.54 17.85
CA LYS A 265 21.56 -16.59 16.83
C LYS A 265 21.86 -15.19 17.37
N TYR A 266 21.44 -14.91 18.60
CA TYR A 266 21.64 -13.63 19.27
C TYR A 266 22.79 -13.66 20.28
N LEU A 267 23.35 -14.85 20.58
CA LEU A 267 24.53 -15.04 21.43
C LEU A 267 25.83 -14.93 20.64
#